data_91a91c3bf0c5ac304120dde7d09edb65
#
_entry.id   91a91c3bf0c5ac304120dde7d09edb65
#
_cell.length_a   1.000
_cell.length_b   1.000
_cell.length_c   1.000
_cell.angle_alpha   90.00
_cell.angle_beta   90.00
_cell.angle_gamma   90.00
#
_symmetry.space_group_name_H-M   'P 1'
#
loop_
_entity.id
_entity.type
_entity.pdbx_description
1 polymer ?
#
loop_
_entity_poly.entity_id
_entity_poly.type
_entity_poly.pdbx_seq_one_letter_code
_entity_poly.pdbx_strand_id
1 'polypeptide(L)'
;MVAEIDNSAEEADDGDWMTHMLRSSIFHRIPASNIQAVFIKMEAHPVRAGDVVIKQGDEGDYYYYIKQGRAVVTRLTKTGQTIKLAELEAGSSFGEEALISDTKRNANVTMLTNGVLMRLAKADFAALLQGPVLETVTYDEAQKLVGSGAATWLDVRLESEHKNAALPGSINIPLFMLRLKTASLDHSKKYIVYCDTGRRSSSAVFLLTERGFDAYLLKDGLMAIKQAVHP
;
A
#
# COMPACT_ATOMS: atom_id res chain seq x y z
N MET A 1 47.42 -5.78 -21.71
CA MET A 1 46.86 -5.30 -20.44
C MET A 1 45.35 -5.49 -20.57
N VAL A 2 44.85 -6.57 -20.03
CA VAL A 2 43.42 -6.86 -19.96
C VAL A 2 42.96 -6.23 -18.67
N ALA A 3 42.00 -5.30 -18.73
CA ALA A 3 41.41 -4.68 -17.55
C ALA A 3 40.58 -5.75 -16.83
N GLU A 4 40.96 -6.11 -15.63
CA GLU A 4 40.15 -6.87 -14.70
C GLU A 4 38.93 -6.05 -14.36
N ILE A 5 37.78 -6.57 -14.73
CA ILE A 5 36.47 -6.04 -14.30
C ILE A 5 36.38 -6.44 -12.82
N ASP A 6 36.42 -5.43 -11.97
CA ASP A 6 36.20 -5.57 -10.52
C ASP A 6 34.76 -6.07 -10.26
N ASN A 7 34.67 -7.35 -9.93
CA ASN A 7 33.41 -8.07 -9.67
C ASN A 7 33.04 -8.04 -8.18
N SER A 8 33.50 -7.04 -7.43
CA SER A 8 33.34 -6.94 -5.97
C SER A 8 31.99 -6.34 -5.49
N ALA A 9 31.00 -6.17 -6.41
CA ALA A 9 29.71 -5.59 -6.07
C ALA A 9 28.57 -6.63 -5.94
N GLU A 10 28.83 -7.94 -6.02
CA GLU A 10 27.78 -8.98 -6.14
C GLU A 10 27.53 -9.83 -4.89
N GLU A 11 28.14 -9.56 -3.75
CA GLU A 11 27.83 -10.27 -2.50
C GLU A 11 27.24 -9.36 -1.41
N ALA A 12 26.24 -8.54 -1.74
CA ALA A 12 25.38 -7.95 -0.74
C ALA A 12 24.29 -8.96 -0.39
N ASP A 13 24.55 -9.74 0.63
CA ASP A 13 23.72 -10.58 1.47
C ASP A 13 22.28 -10.84 0.98
N ASP A 14 22.10 -11.97 0.29
CA ASP A 14 20.81 -12.44 -0.21
C ASP A 14 19.78 -12.73 0.90
N GLY A 15 20.20 -12.80 2.16
CA GLY A 15 19.35 -13.04 3.34
C GLY A 15 18.78 -11.79 4.00
N ASP A 16 19.39 -10.63 3.85
CA ASP A 16 19.04 -9.43 4.62
C ASP A 16 17.70 -8.81 4.18
N TRP A 17 17.38 -8.79 2.89
CA TRP A 17 16.12 -8.25 2.40
C TRP A 17 14.89 -9.05 2.86
N MET A 18 14.98 -10.38 2.97
CA MET A 18 13.92 -11.23 3.50
C MET A 18 13.69 -10.94 4.97
N THR A 19 14.75 -10.85 5.75
CA THR A 19 14.68 -10.49 7.17
C THR A 19 14.08 -9.10 7.35
N HIS A 20 14.48 -8.14 6.50
CA HIS A 20 13.92 -6.79 6.52
C HIS A 20 12.43 -6.79 6.15
N MET A 21 12.04 -7.52 5.11
CA MET A 21 10.65 -7.67 4.69
C MET A 21 9.79 -8.28 5.80
N LEU A 22 10.29 -9.31 6.50
CA LEU A 22 9.59 -9.96 7.62
C LEU A 22 9.35 -9.04 8.83
N ARG A 23 10.10 -7.95 8.98
CA ARG A 23 9.87 -6.94 10.03
C ARG A 23 8.65 -6.08 9.77
N SER A 24 8.14 -6.06 8.53
CA SER A 24 6.89 -5.34 8.23
C SER A 24 5.72 -5.96 8.96
N SER A 25 4.88 -5.11 9.55
CA SER A 25 3.74 -5.52 10.36
C SER A 25 2.71 -6.37 9.62
N ILE A 26 2.69 -6.33 8.29
CA ILE A 26 1.80 -7.20 7.50
C ILE A 26 2.13 -8.70 7.70
N PHE A 27 3.41 -9.03 7.87
CA PHE A 27 3.82 -10.44 8.04
C PHE A 27 3.39 -11.05 9.38
N HIS A 28 3.06 -10.23 10.38
CA HIS A 28 2.46 -10.72 11.63
C HIS A 28 1.00 -11.21 11.45
N ARG A 29 0.33 -10.79 10.37
CA ARG A 29 -1.04 -11.19 10.04
C ARG A 29 -1.11 -12.32 9.01
N ILE A 30 0.02 -12.71 8.45
CA ILE A 30 0.09 -13.71 7.37
C ILE A 30 0.47 -15.08 7.93
N PRO A 31 -0.23 -16.18 7.56
CA PRO A 31 0.14 -17.54 7.95
C PRO A 31 1.55 -17.90 7.48
N ALA A 32 2.31 -18.65 8.29
CA ALA A 32 3.69 -19.03 7.98
C ALA A 32 3.84 -19.75 6.63
N SER A 33 2.84 -20.57 6.23
CA SER A 33 2.83 -21.21 4.91
C SER A 33 2.77 -20.21 3.75
N ASN A 34 2.03 -19.12 3.93
CA ASN A 34 1.93 -18.06 2.93
C ASN A 34 3.23 -17.27 2.85
N ILE A 35 3.91 -17.03 3.98
CA ILE A 35 5.20 -16.35 4.02
C ILE A 35 6.23 -17.11 3.19
N GLN A 36 6.35 -18.43 3.38
CA GLN A 36 7.23 -19.27 2.57
C GLN A 36 6.88 -19.18 1.07
N ALA A 37 5.59 -19.27 0.74
CA ALA A 37 5.14 -19.19 -0.64
C ALA A 37 5.44 -17.83 -1.29
N VAL A 38 5.34 -16.72 -0.55
CA VAL A 38 5.72 -15.38 -1.03
C VAL A 38 7.18 -15.36 -1.46
N PHE A 39 8.11 -15.82 -0.60
CA PHE A 39 9.53 -15.82 -0.93
C PHE A 39 9.88 -16.72 -2.11
N ILE A 40 9.24 -17.90 -2.23
CA ILE A 40 9.44 -18.82 -3.36
C ILE A 40 8.94 -18.20 -4.67
N LYS A 41 7.85 -17.42 -4.64
CA LYS A 41 7.19 -16.86 -5.83
C LYS A 41 7.69 -15.47 -6.22
N MET A 42 8.43 -14.80 -5.34
CA MET A 42 9.04 -13.53 -5.68
C MET A 42 10.19 -13.71 -6.67
N GLU A 43 10.17 -12.93 -7.74
CA GLU A 43 11.17 -12.93 -8.80
C GLU A 43 12.04 -11.68 -8.69
N ALA A 44 13.37 -11.86 -8.80
CA ALA A 44 14.30 -10.74 -8.91
C ALA A 44 14.16 -10.05 -10.28
N HIS A 45 14.03 -8.74 -10.27
CA HIS A 45 13.89 -7.89 -11.46
C HIS A 45 14.93 -6.77 -11.43
N PRO A 46 16.09 -6.93 -12.11
CA PRO A 46 17.10 -5.89 -12.21
C PRO A 46 16.55 -4.65 -12.94
N VAL A 47 16.89 -3.47 -12.45
CA VAL A 47 16.42 -2.19 -12.97
C VAL A 47 17.55 -1.17 -13.03
N ARG A 48 17.42 -0.17 -13.92
CA ARG A 48 18.38 0.92 -14.11
C ARG A 48 17.77 2.25 -13.69
N ALA A 49 18.63 3.20 -13.35
CA ALA A 49 18.21 4.58 -13.16
C ALA A 49 17.47 5.10 -14.41
N GLY A 50 16.30 5.71 -14.21
CA GLY A 50 15.40 6.19 -15.27
C GLY A 50 14.33 5.19 -15.73
N ASP A 51 14.43 3.90 -15.37
CA ASP A 51 13.41 2.92 -15.72
C ASP A 51 12.07 3.28 -15.07
N VAL A 52 11.00 3.32 -15.88
CA VAL A 52 9.63 3.49 -15.42
C VAL A 52 9.04 2.12 -15.14
N VAL A 53 9.07 1.70 -13.89
CA VAL A 53 8.59 0.38 -13.43
C VAL A 53 7.07 0.29 -13.46
N ILE A 54 6.40 1.36 -13.03
CA ILE A 54 4.94 1.52 -13.07
C ILE A 54 4.62 2.78 -13.84
N LYS A 55 3.68 2.69 -14.78
CA LYS A 55 3.17 3.84 -15.52
C LYS A 55 1.71 4.12 -15.15
N GLN A 56 1.42 5.37 -14.84
CA GLN A 56 0.05 5.81 -14.54
C GLN A 56 -0.90 5.49 -15.70
N GLY A 57 -2.03 4.86 -15.40
CA GLY A 57 -3.05 4.46 -16.37
C GLY A 57 -2.94 3.02 -16.85
N ASP A 58 -1.83 2.33 -16.62
CA ASP A 58 -1.66 0.92 -16.97
C ASP A 58 -2.44 0.00 -16.02
N GLU A 59 -2.66 -1.24 -16.42
CA GLU A 59 -3.24 -2.28 -15.57
C GLU A 59 -2.23 -2.72 -14.49
N GLY A 60 -2.75 -3.12 -13.32
CA GLY A 60 -1.92 -3.67 -12.24
C GLY A 60 -1.58 -5.13 -12.50
N ASP A 61 -0.30 -5.45 -12.56
CA ASP A 61 0.24 -6.78 -12.87
C ASP A 61 1.08 -7.37 -11.74
N TYR A 62 1.92 -6.57 -11.09
CA TYR A 62 2.82 -6.98 -10.03
C TYR A 62 2.76 -6.04 -8.82
N TYR A 63 3.02 -6.64 -7.65
CA TYR A 63 3.47 -5.99 -6.43
C TYR A 63 5.00 -6.00 -6.40
N TYR A 64 5.62 -4.95 -5.94
CA TYR A 64 7.07 -4.78 -5.92
C TYR A 64 7.59 -4.46 -4.53
N TYR A 65 8.77 -4.99 -4.22
CA TYR A 65 9.58 -4.67 -3.05
C TYR A 65 10.97 -4.24 -3.51
N ILE A 66 11.51 -3.15 -3.00
CA ILE A 66 12.85 -2.67 -3.37
C ILE A 66 13.87 -3.42 -2.53
N LYS A 67 14.57 -4.40 -3.14
CA LYS A 67 15.71 -5.07 -2.52
C LYS A 67 16.91 -4.13 -2.48
N GLN A 68 17.15 -3.38 -3.57
CA GLN A 68 18.26 -2.45 -3.72
C GLN A 68 17.87 -1.29 -4.63
N GLY A 69 18.35 -0.08 -4.30
CA GLY A 69 18.12 1.13 -5.08
C GLY A 69 17.08 2.06 -4.47
N ARG A 70 16.73 3.11 -5.22
CA ARG A 70 15.74 4.13 -4.85
C ARG A 70 14.82 4.44 -6.01
N ALA A 71 13.60 4.78 -5.72
CA ALA A 71 12.59 5.17 -6.70
C ALA A 71 11.82 6.42 -6.28
N VAL A 72 11.19 7.09 -7.23
CA VAL A 72 10.27 8.21 -6.98
C VAL A 72 8.89 7.87 -7.48
N VAL A 73 7.88 8.18 -6.66
CA VAL A 73 6.47 8.08 -7.03
C VAL A 73 5.98 9.46 -7.45
N THR A 74 5.48 9.55 -8.68
CA THR A 74 4.95 10.80 -9.23
C THR A 74 3.56 10.59 -9.83
N ARG A 75 2.76 11.63 -9.87
CA ARG A 75 1.42 11.59 -10.45
C ARG A 75 1.19 12.80 -11.36
N LEU A 76 0.68 12.51 -12.57
CA LEU A 76 0.18 13.54 -13.45
C LEU A 76 -1.25 13.90 -13.02
N THR A 77 -1.47 15.17 -12.70
CA THR A 77 -2.79 15.69 -12.32
C THR A 77 -3.65 15.93 -13.55
N LYS A 78 -4.95 16.11 -13.35
CA LYS A 78 -5.89 16.48 -14.44
C LYS A 78 -5.54 17.83 -15.08
N THR A 79 -4.80 18.68 -14.40
CA THR A 79 -4.32 19.99 -14.90
C THR A 79 -2.99 19.90 -15.66
N GLY A 80 -2.46 18.68 -15.87
CA GLY A 80 -1.20 18.46 -16.58
C GLY A 80 0.07 18.67 -15.73
N GLN A 81 -0.05 18.93 -14.43
CA GLN A 81 1.09 19.08 -13.53
C GLN A 81 1.55 17.72 -13.01
N THR A 82 2.86 17.50 -12.96
CA THR A 82 3.42 16.32 -12.27
C THR A 82 3.74 16.70 -10.82
N ILE A 83 3.15 15.94 -9.89
CA ILE A 83 3.41 16.08 -8.46
C ILE A 83 4.20 14.87 -7.95
N LYS A 84 5.16 15.11 -7.05
CA LYS A 84 5.89 14.06 -6.33
C LYS A 84 5.05 13.64 -5.12
N LEU A 85 4.80 12.33 -5.01
CA LEU A 85 4.02 11.75 -3.90
C LEU A 85 4.89 11.12 -2.83
N ALA A 86 6.02 10.49 -3.24
CA ALA A 86 6.96 9.85 -2.31
C ALA A 86 8.32 9.63 -2.96
N GLU A 87 9.36 9.47 -2.14
CA GLU A 87 10.56 8.70 -2.48
C GLU A 87 10.51 7.37 -1.75
N LEU A 88 11.01 6.33 -2.41
CA LEU A 88 11.06 4.96 -1.93
C LEU A 88 12.52 4.51 -1.96
N GLU A 89 12.94 3.80 -0.93
CA GLU A 89 14.28 3.26 -0.78
C GLU A 89 14.23 1.75 -0.52
N ALA A 90 15.37 1.11 -0.43
CA ALA A 90 15.45 -0.31 -0.08
C ALA A 90 14.63 -0.60 1.17
N GLY A 91 13.85 -1.68 1.14
CA GLY A 91 12.88 -2.01 2.17
C GLY A 91 11.45 -1.48 1.93
N SER A 92 11.27 -0.56 0.99
CA SER A 92 9.94 -0.06 0.63
C SER A 92 9.24 -1.00 -0.36
N SER A 93 7.91 -1.06 -0.27
CA SER A 93 7.06 -1.74 -1.24
C SER A 93 6.17 -0.75 -2.01
N PHE A 94 5.68 -1.19 -3.17
CA PHE A 94 4.78 -0.39 -3.99
C PHE A 94 3.98 -1.24 -5.00
N GLY A 95 2.95 -0.63 -5.59
CA GLY A 95 2.13 -1.27 -6.63
C GLY A 95 0.93 -2.03 -6.10
N GLU A 96 0.75 -2.15 -4.77
CA GLU A 96 -0.35 -2.83 -4.11
C GLU A 96 -1.71 -2.19 -4.39
N GLU A 97 -1.76 -0.85 -4.53
CA GLU A 97 -3.01 -0.10 -4.60
C GLU A 97 -3.89 -0.52 -5.78
N ALA A 98 -3.30 -0.61 -6.98
CA ALA A 98 -4.02 -1.04 -8.18
C ALA A 98 -4.46 -2.50 -8.12
N LEU A 99 -3.68 -3.37 -7.45
CA LEU A 99 -3.99 -4.79 -7.28
C LEU A 99 -5.17 -5.01 -6.33
N ILE A 100 -5.16 -4.31 -5.18
CA ILE A 100 -6.17 -4.44 -4.14
C ILE A 100 -7.51 -3.85 -4.57
N SER A 101 -7.47 -2.64 -5.16
CA SER A 101 -8.69 -1.94 -5.58
C SER A 101 -9.21 -2.38 -6.94
N ASP A 102 -8.49 -3.27 -7.63
CA ASP A 102 -8.78 -3.72 -9.00
C ASP A 102 -9.02 -2.53 -9.95
N THR A 103 -8.06 -1.63 -9.95
CA THR A 103 -8.09 -0.39 -10.74
C THR A 103 -6.79 -0.23 -11.53
N LYS A 104 -6.76 0.74 -12.43
CA LYS A 104 -5.54 1.14 -13.12
C LYS A 104 -4.55 1.79 -12.17
N ARG A 105 -3.26 1.73 -12.53
CA ARG A 105 -2.16 2.40 -11.83
C ARG A 105 -2.46 3.90 -11.71
N ASN A 106 -2.42 4.45 -10.52
CA ASN A 106 -2.78 5.84 -10.23
C ASN A 106 -1.58 6.81 -10.22
N ALA A 107 -0.37 6.28 -10.35
CA ALA A 107 0.89 7.02 -10.31
C ALA A 107 1.94 6.32 -11.15
N ASN A 108 3.02 7.06 -11.48
CA ASN A 108 4.25 6.50 -12.03
C ASN A 108 5.21 6.15 -10.90
N VAL A 109 6.00 5.09 -11.07
CA VAL A 109 7.16 4.77 -10.24
C VAL A 109 8.38 4.67 -11.14
N THR A 110 9.34 5.57 -10.94
CA THR A 110 10.56 5.67 -11.74
C THR A 110 11.77 5.45 -10.85
N MET A 111 12.70 4.61 -11.29
CA MET A 111 13.94 4.36 -10.55
C MET A 111 14.85 5.60 -10.58
N LEU A 112 15.38 5.98 -9.43
CA LEU A 112 16.36 7.06 -9.27
C LEU A 112 17.79 6.55 -9.40
N THR A 113 18.01 5.26 -9.07
CA THR A 113 19.30 4.58 -9.14
C THR A 113 19.14 3.22 -9.80
N ASN A 114 20.25 2.61 -10.21
CA ASN A 114 20.27 1.17 -10.52
C ASN A 114 19.90 0.38 -9.25
N GLY A 115 19.31 -0.79 -9.43
CA GLY A 115 18.90 -1.62 -8.29
C GLY A 115 18.28 -2.94 -8.70
N VAL A 116 17.70 -3.61 -7.70
CA VAL A 116 16.97 -4.86 -7.86
C VAL A 116 15.63 -4.74 -7.14
N LEU A 117 14.57 -5.01 -7.86
CA LEU A 117 13.22 -5.17 -7.31
C LEU A 117 12.93 -6.66 -7.14
N MET A 118 12.23 -7.01 -6.07
CA MET A 118 11.54 -8.30 -5.96
C MET A 118 10.09 -8.07 -6.34
N ARG A 119 9.55 -8.84 -7.28
CA ARG A 119 8.17 -8.69 -7.77
C ARG A 119 7.35 -9.94 -7.51
N LEU A 120 6.08 -9.76 -7.16
CA LEU A 120 5.10 -10.82 -6.96
C LEU A 120 3.91 -10.60 -7.88
N ALA A 121 3.53 -11.60 -8.66
CA ALA A 121 2.41 -11.51 -9.60
C ALA A 121 1.07 -11.22 -8.89
N LYS A 122 0.16 -10.49 -9.55
CA LYS A 122 -1.16 -10.09 -9.01
C LYS A 122 -1.93 -11.24 -8.36
N ALA A 123 -1.97 -12.42 -9.01
CA ALA A 123 -2.71 -13.57 -8.49
C ALA A 123 -2.11 -14.10 -7.17
N ASP A 124 -0.78 -14.19 -7.09
CA ASP A 124 -0.08 -14.64 -5.89
C ASP A 124 -0.16 -13.60 -4.77
N PHE A 125 -0.06 -12.31 -5.10
CA PHE A 125 -0.27 -11.21 -4.15
C PHE A 125 -1.67 -11.29 -3.52
N ALA A 126 -2.72 -11.45 -4.32
CA ALA A 126 -4.09 -11.55 -3.85
C ALA A 126 -4.29 -12.75 -2.91
N ALA A 127 -3.76 -13.92 -3.29
CA ALA A 127 -3.92 -15.15 -2.52
C ALA A 127 -3.10 -15.17 -1.23
N LEU A 128 -1.87 -14.67 -1.25
CA LEU A 128 -0.90 -14.87 -0.17
C LEU A 128 -0.83 -13.69 0.80
N LEU A 129 -0.99 -12.45 0.31
CA LEU A 129 -0.82 -11.23 1.11
C LEU A 129 -2.13 -10.51 1.38
N GLN A 130 -2.93 -10.21 0.35
CA GLN A 130 -4.09 -9.33 0.48
C GLN A 130 -5.15 -9.88 1.44
N GLY A 131 -5.57 -11.14 1.27
CA GLY A 131 -6.63 -11.74 2.07
C GLY A 131 -6.35 -11.72 3.56
N PRO A 132 -5.21 -12.25 4.03
CA PRO A 132 -4.89 -12.31 5.47
C PRO A 132 -4.70 -10.94 6.14
N VAL A 133 -4.29 -9.91 5.40
CA VAL A 133 -3.96 -8.59 5.97
C VAL A 133 -5.19 -7.73 6.22
N LEU A 134 -6.25 -7.90 5.42
CA LEU A 134 -7.44 -7.04 5.47
C LEU A 134 -8.42 -7.48 6.55
N GLU A 135 -8.28 -6.96 7.75
CA GLU A 135 -9.26 -7.13 8.82
C GLU A 135 -10.45 -6.18 8.62
N THR A 136 -11.66 -6.74 8.69
CA THR A 136 -12.91 -5.98 8.47
C THR A 136 -13.71 -5.86 9.75
N VAL A 137 -14.43 -4.74 9.90
CA VAL A 137 -15.42 -4.50 10.95
C VAL A 137 -16.74 -4.08 10.33
N THR A 138 -17.84 -4.47 10.93
CA THR A 138 -19.18 -3.99 10.56
C THR A 138 -19.36 -2.53 11.00
N TYR A 139 -20.37 -1.86 10.45
CA TYR A 139 -20.67 -0.46 10.84
C TYR A 139 -21.02 -0.35 12.33
N ASP A 140 -21.80 -1.29 12.87
CA ASP A 140 -22.23 -1.30 14.28
C ASP A 140 -21.05 -1.50 15.24
N GLU A 141 -20.12 -2.39 14.91
CA GLU A 141 -18.88 -2.59 15.67
C GLU A 141 -18.00 -1.33 15.63
N ALA A 142 -17.84 -0.77 14.43
CA ALA A 142 -17.07 0.45 14.22
C ALA A 142 -17.66 1.65 15.00
N GLN A 143 -18.99 1.83 14.99
CA GLN A 143 -19.66 2.87 15.77
C GLN A 143 -19.39 2.74 17.28
N LYS A 144 -19.41 1.52 17.83
CA LYS A 144 -19.10 1.29 19.24
C LYS A 144 -17.65 1.65 19.56
N LEU A 145 -16.70 1.26 18.71
CA LEU A 145 -15.27 1.57 18.88
C LEU A 145 -15.02 3.08 18.81
N VAL A 146 -15.61 3.77 17.85
CA VAL A 146 -15.43 5.22 17.69
C VAL A 146 -16.18 5.98 18.79
N GLY A 147 -17.41 5.58 19.12
CA GLY A 147 -18.20 6.20 20.18
C GLY A 147 -17.59 6.10 21.56
N SER A 148 -16.82 5.05 21.85
CA SER A 148 -16.04 4.89 23.08
C SER A 148 -14.70 5.63 23.06
N GLY A 149 -14.29 6.22 21.95
CA GLY A 149 -12.97 6.83 21.76
C GLY A 149 -11.84 5.81 21.51
N ALA A 150 -12.15 4.51 21.36
CA ALA A 150 -11.17 3.46 21.12
C ALA A 150 -10.66 3.44 19.66
N ALA A 151 -11.38 4.06 18.72
CA ALA A 151 -10.98 4.17 17.32
C ALA A 151 -11.35 5.54 16.73
N THR A 152 -10.78 5.84 15.57
CA THR A 152 -11.04 7.07 14.81
C THR A 152 -11.42 6.72 13.38
N TRP A 153 -12.43 7.40 12.82
CA TRP A 153 -12.78 7.28 11.42
C TRP A 153 -11.72 7.90 10.53
N LEU A 154 -11.28 7.18 9.50
CA LEU A 154 -10.36 7.68 8.46
C LEU A 154 -11.03 7.57 7.08
N ASP A 155 -11.38 8.71 6.50
CA ASP A 155 -11.93 8.83 5.15
C ASP A 155 -10.80 8.95 4.12
N VAL A 156 -10.72 8.00 3.21
CA VAL A 156 -9.69 8.00 2.15
C VAL A 156 -10.23 8.42 0.78
N ARG A 157 -11.42 9.00 0.77
CA ARG A 157 -12.01 9.62 -0.43
C ARG A 157 -11.38 10.98 -0.69
N LEU A 158 -11.72 11.57 -1.85
CA LEU A 158 -11.29 12.93 -2.17
C LEU A 158 -11.87 13.94 -1.16
N GLU A 159 -11.19 15.04 -0.95
CA GLU A 159 -11.64 16.12 -0.05
C GLU A 159 -13.03 16.64 -0.42
N SER A 160 -13.34 16.74 -1.72
CA SER A 160 -14.66 17.13 -2.20
C SER A 160 -15.76 16.14 -1.83
N GLU A 161 -15.46 14.83 -1.86
CA GLU A 161 -16.41 13.79 -1.44
C GLU A 161 -16.64 13.85 0.08
N HIS A 162 -15.58 14.05 0.86
CA HIS A 162 -15.64 14.21 2.30
C HIS A 162 -16.45 15.44 2.72
N LYS A 163 -16.24 16.58 2.07
CA LYS A 163 -17.01 17.82 2.33
C LYS A 163 -18.49 17.67 2.05
N ASN A 164 -18.87 16.87 1.06
CA ASN A 164 -20.28 16.66 0.70
C ASN A 164 -21.00 15.76 1.71
N ALA A 165 -20.36 14.71 2.17
CA ALA A 165 -20.93 13.78 3.16
C ALA A 165 -19.79 12.98 3.80
N ALA A 166 -19.64 13.07 5.12
CA ALA A 166 -18.62 12.35 5.88
C ALA A 166 -19.22 11.78 7.16
N LEU A 167 -18.58 10.75 7.72
CA LEU A 167 -18.91 10.29 9.07
C LEU A 167 -18.45 11.33 10.10
N PRO A 168 -19.27 11.62 11.12
CA PRO A 168 -18.94 12.65 12.11
C PRO A 168 -17.59 12.40 12.77
N GLY A 169 -16.75 13.45 12.86
CA GLY A 169 -15.42 13.38 13.48
C GLY A 169 -14.36 12.64 12.68
N SER A 170 -14.62 12.29 11.42
CA SER A 170 -13.65 11.60 10.58
C SER A 170 -12.50 12.52 10.13
N ILE A 171 -11.30 11.94 10.14
CA ILE A 171 -10.10 12.53 9.51
C ILE A 171 -10.18 12.22 8.01
N ASN A 172 -9.88 13.19 7.16
CA ASN A 172 -9.79 12.95 5.71
C ASN A 172 -8.33 12.99 5.22
N ILE A 173 -7.88 11.87 4.68
CA ILE A 173 -6.61 11.76 3.95
C ILE A 173 -6.89 10.97 2.68
N PRO A 174 -7.03 11.63 1.51
CA PRO A 174 -7.23 10.93 0.25
C PRO A 174 -6.17 9.86 0.00
N LEU A 175 -6.57 8.68 -0.50
CA LEU A 175 -5.70 7.52 -0.69
C LEU A 175 -4.37 7.88 -1.35
N PHE A 176 -4.40 8.68 -2.44
CA PHE A 176 -3.18 9.08 -3.16
C PHE A 176 -2.22 9.97 -2.34
N MET A 177 -2.70 10.60 -1.27
CA MET A 177 -1.89 11.40 -0.34
C MET A 177 -1.44 10.59 0.89
N LEU A 178 -1.97 9.39 1.08
CA LEU A 178 -1.80 8.65 2.32
C LEU A 178 -0.32 8.36 2.61
N ARG A 179 0.47 7.93 1.62
CA ARG A 179 1.91 7.69 1.78
C ARG A 179 2.66 8.93 2.27
N LEU A 180 2.29 10.10 1.79
CA LEU A 180 2.91 11.37 2.19
C LEU A 180 2.47 11.82 3.59
N LYS A 181 1.22 11.54 3.96
CA LYS A 181 0.61 12.04 5.19
C LYS A 181 0.56 11.05 6.35
N THR A 182 1.07 9.82 6.20
CA THR A 182 1.10 8.85 7.31
C THR A 182 1.79 9.38 8.56
N ALA A 183 2.83 10.20 8.42
CA ALA A 183 3.52 10.82 9.56
C ALA A 183 2.63 11.75 10.42
N SER A 184 1.47 12.18 9.90
CA SER A 184 0.50 12.98 10.66
C SER A 184 -0.50 12.14 11.47
N LEU A 185 -0.49 10.83 11.29
CA LEU A 185 -1.34 9.89 12.03
C LEU A 185 -0.66 9.45 13.32
N ASP A 186 -1.46 9.20 14.35
CA ASP A 186 -1.01 8.75 15.66
C ASP A 186 -0.96 7.21 15.69
N HIS A 187 0.24 6.62 15.85
CA HIS A 187 0.43 5.18 15.93
C HIS A 187 -0.25 4.49 17.13
N SER A 188 -0.60 5.25 18.17
CA SER A 188 -1.31 4.71 19.34
C SER A 188 -2.80 4.50 19.11
N LYS A 189 -3.35 5.02 18.01
CA LYS A 189 -4.78 4.98 17.70
C LYS A 189 -5.13 3.87 16.73
N LYS A 190 -6.34 3.34 16.89
CA LYS A 190 -6.99 2.48 15.89
C LYS A 190 -7.71 3.33 14.85
N TYR A 191 -7.64 2.91 13.60
CA TYR A 191 -8.30 3.59 12.48
C TYR A 191 -9.31 2.68 11.81
N ILE A 192 -10.57 3.13 11.74
CA ILE A 192 -11.59 2.50 10.89
C ILE A 192 -11.58 3.26 9.56
N VAL A 193 -11.05 2.60 8.55
CA VAL A 193 -10.81 3.21 7.24
C VAL A 193 -11.99 2.96 6.32
N TYR A 194 -12.50 4.01 5.70
CA TYR A 194 -13.66 3.89 4.81
C TYR A 194 -13.50 4.68 3.50
N CYS A 195 -14.25 4.23 2.51
CA CYS A 195 -14.62 4.95 1.29
C CYS A 195 -16.06 4.57 0.91
N ASP A 196 -16.50 4.81 -0.31
CA ASP A 196 -17.88 4.48 -0.68
C ASP A 196 -18.16 2.98 -0.73
N THR A 197 -17.25 2.18 -1.32
CA THR A 197 -17.45 0.76 -1.66
C THR A 197 -16.49 -0.22 -0.98
N GLY A 198 -15.55 0.26 -0.18
CA GLY A 198 -14.48 -0.57 0.37
C GLY A 198 -13.20 -0.64 -0.49
N ARG A 199 -13.25 -0.40 -1.81
CA ARG A 199 -12.09 -0.58 -2.70
C ARG A 199 -10.88 0.29 -2.32
N ARG A 200 -11.05 1.61 -2.24
CA ARG A 200 -9.98 2.55 -1.85
C ARG A 200 -9.50 2.31 -0.42
N SER A 201 -10.44 2.03 0.49
CA SER A 201 -10.11 1.78 1.89
C SER A 201 -9.38 0.45 2.11
N SER A 202 -9.60 -0.58 1.30
CA SER A 202 -8.80 -1.81 1.35
C SER A 202 -7.32 -1.53 1.07
N SER A 203 -7.01 -0.75 0.01
CA SER A 203 -5.63 -0.34 -0.28
C SER A 203 -5.04 0.51 0.84
N ALA A 204 -5.84 1.38 1.44
CA ALA A 204 -5.40 2.20 2.56
C ALA A 204 -5.11 1.37 3.82
N VAL A 205 -5.96 0.40 4.15
CA VAL A 205 -5.74 -0.51 5.29
C VAL A 205 -4.46 -1.31 5.08
N PHE A 206 -4.24 -1.87 3.89
CA PHE A 206 -3.02 -2.60 3.59
C PHE A 206 -1.77 -1.72 3.81
N LEU A 207 -1.74 -0.52 3.23
CA LEU A 207 -0.64 0.43 3.37
C LEU A 207 -0.40 0.85 4.83
N LEU A 208 -1.45 1.11 5.59
CA LEU A 208 -1.35 1.49 6.99
C LEU A 208 -0.84 0.34 7.85
N THR A 209 -1.36 -0.88 7.64
CA THR A 209 -0.90 -2.08 8.35
C THR A 209 0.56 -2.37 8.05
N GLU A 210 1.00 -2.25 6.79
CA GLU A 210 2.41 -2.38 6.41
C GLU A 210 3.32 -1.44 7.19
N ARG A 211 2.83 -0.24 7.51
CA ARG A 211 3.55 0.79 8.27
C ARG A 211 3.33 0.74 9.79
N GLY A 212 2.72 -0.33 10.29
CA GLY A 212 2.55 -0.57 11.72
C GLY A 212 1.37 0.15 12.37
N PHE A 213 0.43 0.70 11.59
CA PHE A 213 -0.80 1.25 12.14
C PHE A 213 -1.83 0.15 12.41
N ASP A 214 -2.61 0.31 13.47
CA ASP A 214 -3.75 -0.53 13.79
C ASP A 214 -4.97 -0.06 12.97
N ALA A 215 -5.14 -0.63 11.77
CA ALA A 215 -6.13 -0.22 10.79
C ALA A 215 -7.09 -1.35 10.41
N TYR A 216 -8.38 -1.02 10.33
CA TYR A 216 -9.49 -1.90 10.01
C TYR A 216 -10.30 -1.35 8.85
N LEU A 217 -10.77 -2.24 8.00
CA LEU A 217 -11.64 -1.89 6.87
C LEU A 217 -13.10 -1.83 7.31
N LEU A 218 -13.78 -0.72 7.08
CA LEU A 218 -15.22 -0.68 7.18
C LEU A 218 -15.84 -1.55 6.06
N LYS A 219 -16.49 -2.64 6.44
CA LYS A 219 -17.12 -3.56 5.51
C LYS A 219 -18.10 -2.82 4.60
N ASP A 220 -17.99 -3.02 3.28
CA ASP A 220 -18.83 -2.42 2.24
C ASP A 220 -18.86 -0.87 2.21
N GLY A 221 -17.99 -0.22 3.00
CA GLY A 221 -17.85 1.23 3.04
C GLY A 221 -19.15 1.97 3.40
N LEU A 222 -19.34 3.18 2.85
CA LEU A 222 -20.57 3.97 3.09
C LEU A 222 -21.81 3.35 2.46
N MET A 223 -21.69 2.42 1.52
CA MET A 223 -22.85 1.73 0.94
C MET A 223 -23.57 0.86 1.98
N ALA A 224 -22.84 0.25 2.92
CA ALA A 224 -23.44 -0.51 4.01
C ALA A 224 -24.38 0.35 4.88
N ILE A 225 -24.02 1.62 5.09
CA ILE A 225 -24.81 2.55 5.91
C ILE A 225 -26.10 2.95 5.20
N LYS A 226 -26.04 3.17 3.87
CA LYS A 226 -27.23 3.50 3.08
C LYS A 226 -28.24 2.36 3.05
N GLN A 227 -27.78 1.11 3.04
CA GLN A 227 -28.63 -0.09 3.09
C GLN A 227 -29.24 -0.30 4.49
N ALA A 228 -28.55 0.08 5.56
CA ALA A 228 -29.05 -0.05 6.93
C ALA A 228 -30.10 1.04 7.27
N VAL A 229 -30.07 2.19 6.60
CA VAL A 229 -30.99 3.32 6.83
C VAL A 229 -32.21 3.29 5.90
N HIS A 230 -32.15 2.56 4.78
CA HIS A 230 -33.25 2.36 3.83
C HIS A 230 -33.34 0.85 3.50
N PRO A 231 -33.98 0.03 4.40
CA PRO A 231 -34.20 -1.40 4.16
C PRO A 231 -35.18 -1.65 3.01
#